data_09872e32d8409d7d9a0fe6277a1fae11
#
_entry.id   09872e32d8409d7d9a0fe6277a1fae11
#
_cell.length_a   1.000
_cell.length_b   1.000
_cell.length_c   1.000
_cell.angle_alpha   90.00
_cell.angle_beta   90.00
_cell.angle_gamma   90.00
#
_symmetry.space_group_name_H-M   'P 1'
#
loop_
_entity.id
_entity.type
_entity.pdbx_description
1 polymer ?
#
loop_
_entity_poly.entity_id
_entity_poly.type
_entity_poly.pdbx_seq_one_letter_code
_entity_poly.pdbx_strand_id
1 'polypeptide(L)'
;MQENHKSWIYRFSLLKTQEDFVLRIFVISDTHGRVDKAIEIYKKLDDIDLIIHLGDHWNDARRMKEQLNVPLIGVKGNMDGSFDREGYHILETDFGKIFIAHGHMESVKQSYENIMYKAESLNCRAAFFGHTHIPLFAEAEGFYLLNPGSLSLPVGGRKGSYAVATVLPGSLSAAILYEDVQQVPKTESGSIKNMLNDSDRF
;
A
#
# COMPACT_ATOMS: atom_id res chain seq x y z
N MET A 1 30.44 -9.62 -13.48
CA MET A 1 29.12 -9.52 -14.17
C MET A 1 28.21 -8.74 -13.23
N GLN A 2 27.91 -7.48 -13.55
CA GLN A 2 26.97 -6.68 -12.80
C GLN A 2 25.55 -7.15 -13.16
N GLU A 3 24.88 -7.82 -12.24
CA GLU A 3 23.47 -8.17 -12.39
C GLU A 3 22.66 -6.86 -12.28
N ASN A 4 22.04 -6.47 -13.38
CA ASN A 4 21.09 -5.35 -13.43
C ASN A 4 19.91 -5.61 -12.51
N HIS A 5 19.88 -4.98 -11.35
CA HIS A 5 18.69 -4.90 -10.51
C HIS A 5 17.65 -4.01 -11.22
N LYS A 6 16.65 -4.64 -11.82
CA LYS A 6 15.51 -3.92 -12.41
C LYS A 6 14.47 -3.64 -11.34
N SER A 7 14.71 -2.64 -10.48
CA SER A 7 13.61 -2.03 -9.75
C SER A 7 12.76 -1.22 -10.73
N TRP A 8 11.46 -1.46 -10.82
CA TRP A 8 10.59 -0.66 -11.66
C TRP A 8 10.27 0.64 -10.95
N ILE A 9 10.67 1.77 -11.56
CA ILE A 9 10.28 3.11 -11.12
C ILE A 9 9.06 3.50 -11.94
N TYR A 10 7.93 3.64 -11.28
CA TYR A 10 6.71 4.18 -11.87
C TYR A 10 6.67 5.69 -11.67
N ARG A 11 6.62 6.42 -12.77
CA ARG A 11 6.40 7.86 -12.74
C ARG A 11 4.96 8.14 -13.11
N PHE A 12 4.19 8.61 -12.16
CA PHE A 12 2.81 9.01 -12.40
C PHE A 12 2.81 10.50 -12.76
N SER A 13 2.86 10.79 -14.06
CA SER A 13 2.67 12.14 -14.59
C SER A 13 1.29 12.19 -15.22
N LEU A 14 0.32 12.75 -14.50
CA LEU A 14 -0.96 13.10 -15.07
C LEU A 14 -0.77 14.35 -15.93
N LEU A 15 -1.29 14.35 -17.17
CA LEU A 15 -1.44 15.54 -18.03
C LEU A 15 -2.57 16.42 -17.50
N LYS A 16 -2.52 16.79 -16.21
CA LYS A 16 -3.45 17.74 -15.58
C LYS A 16 -2.70 19.05 -15.35
N THR A 17 -3.40 20.16 -15.49
CA THR A 17 -2.87 21.50 -15.24
C THR A 17 -2.48 21.68 -13.77
N GLN A 18 -1.56 22.58 -13.47
CA GLN A 18 -0.83 22.74 -12.20
C GLN A 18 -1.69 23.04 -10.95
N GLU A 19 -3.01 23.17 -11.09
CA GLU A 19 -3.92 23.57 -10.00
C GLU A 19 -4.72 22.42 -9.35
N ASP A 20 -4.68 21.15 -9.92
CA ASP A 20 -5.53 20.05 -9.46
C ASP A 20 -4.76 18.71 -9.28
N PHE A 21 -3.53 18.73 -8.80
CA PHE A 21 -2.75 17.49 -8.62
C PHE A 21 -3.14 16.75 -7.33
N VAL A 22 -4.32 16.16 -7.33
CA VAL A 22 -4.72 15.16 -6.34
C VAL A 22 -4.57 13.79 -6.98
N LEU A 23 -3.68 12.93 -6.46
CA LEU A 23 -3.59 11.53 -6.84
C LEU A 23 -4.31 10.69 -5.78
N ARG A 24 -5.42 10.05 -6.16
CA ARG A 24 -6.19 9.16 -5.28
C ARG A 24 -5.86 7.71 -5.59
N ILE A 25 -5.41 6.99 -4.59
CA ILE A 25 -4.91 5.62 -4.70
C ILE A 25 -5.79 4.68 -3.87
N PHE A 26 -6.39 3.68 -4.53
CA PHE A 26 -7.01 2.55 -3.84
C PHE A 26 -5.92 1.53 -3.50
N VAL A 27 -5.69 1.31 -2.20
CA VAL A 27 -4.64 0.42 -1.70
C VAL A 27 -5.28 -0.79 -1.04
N ILE A 28 -4.91 -1.97 -1.53
CA ILE A 28 -5.38 -3.27 -1.02
C ILE A 28 -4.23 -4.25 -0.86
N SER A 29 -4.40 -5.25 -0.02
CA SER A 29 -3.46 -6.33 0.22
C SER A 29 -4.17 -7.62 0.62
N ASP A 30 -3.47 -8.73 0.46
CA ASP A 30 -3.86 -10.02 1.08
C ASP A 30 -5.31 -10.40 0.74
N THR A 31 -5.65 -10.35 -0.57
CA THR A 31 -7.01 -10.58 -1.09
C THR A 31 -7.40 -12.07 -1.11
N HIS A 32 -6.42 -12.97 -1.15
CA HIS A 32 -6.60 -14.42 -1.06
C HIS A 32 -7.82 -14.96 -1.84
N GLY A 33 -7.96 -14.56 -3.12
CA GLY A 33 -9.02 -15.00 -4.03
C GLY A 33 -10.32 -14.20 -3.93
N ARG A 34 -10.45 -13.21 -3.03
CA ARG A 34 -11.65 -12.35 -2.92
C ARG A 34 -11.62 -11.13 -3.86
N VAL A 35 -11.12 -11.33 -5.07
CA VAL A 35 -10.97 -10.26 -6.05
C VAL A 35 -12.30 -9.60 -6.43
N ASP A 36 -13.39 -10.37 -6.49
CA ASP A 36 -14.72 -9.84 -6.82
C ASP A 36 -15.15 -8.79 -5.81
N LYS A 37 -14.81 -9.01 -4.52
CA LYS A 37 -15.07 -8.04 -3.46
C LYS A 37 -14.24 -6.76 -3.63
N ALA A 38 -12.96 -6.89 -3.98
CA ALA A 38 -12.11 -5.74 -4.27
C ALA A 38 -12.67 -4.89 -5.43
N ILE A 39 -13.17 -5.55 -6.48
CA ILE A 39 -13.81 -4.90 -7.64
C ILE A 39 -15.12 -4.22 -7.25
N GLU A 40 -15.95 -4.85 -6.40
CA GLU A 40 -17.17 -4.23 -5.88
C GLU A 40 -16.89 -2.96 -5.07
N ILE A 41 -15.84 -3.00 -4.23
CA ILE A 41 -15.42 -1.84 -3.44
C ILE A 41 -14.95 -0.74 -4.37
N TYR A 42 -14.03 -1.06 -5.30
CA TYR A 42 -13.53 -0.08 -6.27
C TYR A 42 -14.65 0.64 -7.02
N LYS A 43 -15.68 -0.09 -7.47
CA LYS A 43 -16.83 0.48 -8.19
C LYS A 43 -17.68 1.46 -7.36
N LYS A 44 -17.51 1.45 -6.04
CA LYS A 44 -18.20 2.37 -5.11
C LYS A 44 -17.33 3.56 -4.70
N LEU A 45 -16.06 3.54 -5.10
CA LEU A 45 -15.13 4.64 -4.84
C LEU A 45 -15.13 5.58 -6.03
N ASP A 46 -15.20 6.87 -5.74
CA ASP A 46 -15.12 7.93 -6.75
C ASP A 46 -13.66 8.36 -6.97
N ASP A 47 -13.35 8.76 -8.21
CA ASP A 47 -12.10 9.43 -8.59
C ASP A 47 -10.81 8.70 -8.17
N ILE A 48 -10.75 7.39 -8.36
CA ILE A 48 -9.52 6.61 -8.14
C ILE A 48 -8.65 6.66 -9.41
N ASP A 49 -7.44 7.19 -9.26
CA ASP A 49 -6.47 7.34 -10.36
C ASP A 49 -5.54 6.12 -10.48
N LEU A 50 -5.32 5.38 -9.38
CA LEU A 50 -4.38 4.27 -9.33
C LEU A 50 -4.86 3.21 -8.33
N ILE A 51 -4.63 1.94 -8.65
CA ILE A 51 -4.76 0.83 -7.69
C ILE A 51 -3.37 0.34 -7.32
N ILE A 52 -3.13 0.10 -6.01
CA ILE A 52 -1.95 -0.60 -5.52
C ILE A 52 -2.39 -1.89 -4.82
N HIS A 53 -1.89 -3.03 -5.30
CA HIS A 53 -2.08 -4.34 -4.69
C HIS A 53 -0.77 -4.81 -4.05
N LEU A 54 -0.74 -4.91 -2.72
CA LEU A 54 0.46 -5.14 -1.93
C LEU A 54 0.82 -6.61 -1.70
N GLY A 55 0.35 -7.48 -2.58
CA GLY A 55 0.74 -8.90 -2.61
C GLY A 55 -0.24 -9.84 -1.93
N ASP A 56 0.17 -11.09 -1.91
CA ASP A 56 -0.59 -12.31 -1.62
C ASP A 56 -1.86 -12.44 -2.47
N HIS A 57 -1.77 -13.34 -3.47
CA HIS A 57 -2.65 -13.56 -4.61
C HIS A 57 -2.44 -12.58 -5.79
N TRP A 58 -1.25 -12.63 -6.38
CA TRP A 58 -0.92 -11.92 -7.63
C TRP A 58 -1.97 -12.09 -8.75
N ASN A 59 -2.60 -13.25 -8.83
CA ASN A 59 -3.66 -13.49 -9.82
C ASN A 59 -4.87 -12.56 -9.61
N ASP A 60 -5.14 -12.12 -8.40
CA ASP A 60 -6.23 -11.18 -8.12
C ASP A 60 -5.89 -9.79 -8.68
N ALA A 61 -4.66 -9.32 -8.48
CA ALA A 61 -4.18 -8.07 -9.08
C ALA A 61 -4.29 -8.12 -10.62
N ARG A 62 -3.91 -9.24 -11.25
CA ARG A 62 -4.03 -9.44 -12.69
C ARG A 62 -5.49 -9.41 -13.16
N ARG A 63 -6.40 -10.12 -12.47
CA ARG A 63 -7.84 -10.08 -12.78
C ARG A 63 -8.44 -8.68 -12.63
N MET A 64 -8.05 -7.92 -11.61
CA MET A 64 -8.46 -6.52 -11.48
C MET A 64 -7.99 -5.68 -12.67
N LYS A 65 -6.73 -5.82 -13.06
CA LYS A 65 -6.17 -5.11 -14.21
C LYS A 65 -6.89 -5.43 -15.52
N GLU A 66 -7.36 -6.67 -15.69
CA GLU A 66 -8.13 -7.10 -16.87
C GLU A 66 -9.56 -6.56 -16.87
N GLN A 67 -10.17 -6.34 -15.71
CA GLN A 67 -11.58 -5.95 -15.56
C GLN A 67 -11.80 -4.46 -15.33
N LEU A 68 -10.79 -3.76 -14.86
CA LEU A 68 -10.88 -2.34 -14.51
C LEU A 68 -10.02 -1.50 -15.45
N ASN A 69 -10.60 -0.41 -15.94
CA ASN A 69 -9.88 0.54 -16.79
C ASN A 69 -9.17 1.62 -15.96
N VAL A 70 -8.25 1.16 -15.09
CA VAL A 70 -7.46 2.03 -14.19
C VAL A 70 -6.05 1.45 -14.08
N PRO A 71 -5.00 2.28 -14.01
CA PRO A 71 -3.64 1.82 -13.77
C PRO A 71 -3.56 1.00 -12.48
N LEU A 72 -2.76 -0.09 -12.50
CA LEU A 72 -2.56 -0.95 -11.36
C LEU A 72 -1.07 -1.29 -11.22
N ILE A 73 -0.52 -1.04 -10.02
CA ILE A 73 0.78 -1.50 -9.56
C ILE A 73 0.54 -2.64 -8.58
N GLY A 74 1.22 -3.78 -8.77
CA GLY A 74 1.15 -4.90 -7.85
C GLY A 74 2.53 -5.42 -7.50
N VAL A 75 2.70 -5.89 -6.28
CA VAL A 75 3.86 -6.65 -5.82
C VAL A 75 3.46 -8.08 -5.50
N LYS A 76 4.42 -9.00 -5.51
CA LYS A 76 4.19 -10.37 -5.08
C LYS A 76 4.41 -10.53 -3.58
N GLY A 77 3.56 -11.31 -2.94
CA GLY A 77 3.73 -11.73 -1.57
C GLY A 77 4.37 -13.11 -1.43
N ASN A 78 4.52 -13.58 -0.21
CA ASN A 78 5.12 -14.88 0.08
C ASN A 78 4.24 -16.07 -0.38
N MET A 79 2.95 -15.86 -0.64
CA MET A 79 2.05 -16.89 -1.16
C MET A 79 2.00 -16.96 -2.70
N ASP A 80 2.69 -16.06 -3.41
CA ASP A 80 2.57 -15.92 -4.86
C ASP A 80 3.57 -16.74 -5.69
N GLY A 81 4.27 -17.69 -5.06
CA GLY A 81 5.01 -18.77 -5.70
C GLY A 81 5.83 -18.39 -6.92
N SER A 82 6.84 -17.56 -6.80
CA SER A 82 8.00 -17.47 -7.67
C SER A 82 9.02 -16.52 -7.05
N PHE A 83 10.30 -16.91 -7.14
CA PHE A 83 11.41 -16.09 -6.69
C PHE A 83 11.65 -14.91 -7.65
N ASP A 84 10.73 -13.94 -7.69
CA ASP A 84 11.09 -12.63 -8.17
C ASP A 84 11.93 -11.97 -7.10
N ARG A 85 13.21 -11.81 -7.37
CA ARG A 85 14.20 -11.20 -6.46
C ARG A 85 13.92 -9.72 -6.17
N GLU A 86 12.92 -9.13 -6.81
CA GLU A 86 12.57 -7.71 -6.71
C GLU A 86 11.18 -7.55 -6.11
N GLY A 87 11.06 -7.86 -4.82
CA GLY A 87 9.79 -7.78 -4.09
C GLY A 87 9.26 -6.37 -3.86
N TYR A 88 9.70 -5.34 -4.62
CA TYR A 88 9.25 -3.97 -4.40
C TYR A 88 9.19 -3.13 -5.69
N HIS A 89 8.45 -2.04 -5.62
CA HIS A 89 8.42 -0.96 -6.60
C HIS A 89 8.63 0.40 -5.92
N ILE A 90 8.99 1.40 -6.71
CA ILE A 90 9.03 2.80 -6.27
C ILE A 90 8.04 3.58 -7.13
N LEU A 91 7.13 4.29 -6.47
CA LEU A 91 6.21 5.23 -7.10
C LEU A 91 6.72 6.65 -6.86
N GLU A 92 7.05 7.35 -7.94
CA GLU A 92 7.42 8.78 -7.89
C GLU A 92 6.16 9.64 -7.97
N THR A 93 5.99 10.53 -7.01
CA THR A 93 4.85 11.45 -6.89
C THR A 93 5.32 12.86 -6.53
N ASP A 94 4.41 13.84 -6.58
CA ASP A 94 4.69 15.21 -6.15
C ASP A 94 4.85 15.36 -4.61
N PHE A 95 4.40 14.37 -3.84
CA PHE A 95 4.74 14.24 -2.41
C PHE A 95 6.19 13.83 -2.22
N GLY A 96 6.72 12.99 -3.11
CA GLY A 96 8.00 12.32 -3.01
C GLY A 96 7.88 10.86 -3.44
N LYS A 97 8.92 10.07 -3.21
CA LYS A 97 8.94 8.65 -3.54
C LYS A 97 8.23 7.82 -2.47
N ILE A 98 7.44 6.85 -2.93
CA ILE A 98 6.75 5.87 -2.09
C ILE A 98 7.33 4.49 -2.40
N PHE A 99 7.83 3.81 -1.38
CA PHE A 99 8.28 2.42 -1.45
C PHE A 99 7.05 1.50 -1.36
N ILE A 100 6.92 0.56 -2.28
CA ILE A 100 5.79 -0.37 -2.38
C ILE A 100 6.33 -1.79 -2.30
N ALA A 101 6.00 -2.53 -1.25
CA ALA A 101 6.42 -3.91 -1.05
C ALA A 101 5.34 -4.73 -0.37
N HIS A 102 5.46 -6.07 -0.38
CA HIS A 102 4.58 -6.89 0.46
C HIS A 102 4.98 -6.82 1.94
N GLY A 103 6.27 -6.77 2.23
CA GLY A 103 6.80 -6.60 3.58
C GLY A 103 7.33 -7.89 4.23
N HIS A 104 7.11 -9.06 3.63
CA HIS A 104 7.65 -10.32 4.19
C HIS A 104 9.18 -10.36 4.14
N MET A 105 9.82 -9.76 3.12
CA MET A 105 11.28 -9.68 3.00
C MET A 105 11.89 -8.70 4.02
N GLU A 106 11.13 -7.70 4.42
CA GLU A 106 11.51 -6.70 5.41
C GLU A 106 11.12 -7.09 6.84
N SER A 107 10.57 -8.31 7.03
CA SER A 107 10.19 -8.85 8.34
C SER A 107 9.22 -7.96 9.13
N VAL A 108 8.25 -7.34 8.44
CA VAL A 108 7.32 -6.35 9.03
C VAL A 108 6.42 -6.92 10.13
N LYS A 109 6.36 -8.24 10.31
CA LYS A 109 5.67 -8.89 11.45
C LYS A 109 6.46 -8.78 12.75
N GLN A 110 7.78 -8.54 12.68
CA GLN A 110 8.64 -8.37 13.85
C GLN A 110 8.85 -6.89 14.18
N SER A 111 9.18 -6.07 13.16
CA SER A 111 9.45 -4.64 13.32
C SER A 111 9.25 -3.91 11.99
N TYR A 112 8.91 -2.62 12.06
CA TYR A 112 8.82 -1.76 10.88
C TYR A 112 10.16 -1.09 10.53
N GLU A 113 11.19 -1.23 11.35
CA GLU A 113 12.50 -0.60 11.13
C GLU A 113 13.12 -0.99 9.80
N ASN A 114 13.12 -2.28 9.47
CA ASN A 114 13.76 -2.77 8.24
C ASN A 114 13.11 -2.17 6.98
N ILE A 115 11.78 -2.08 6.92
CA ILE A 115 11.11 -1.49 5.77
C ILE A 115 11.33 0.03 5.71
N MET A 116 11.41 0.70 6.85
CA MET A 116 11.74 2.13 6.93
C MET A 116 13.16 2.38 6.42
N TYR A 117 14.17 1.69 6.96
CA TYR A 117 15.57 1.81 6.50
C TYR A 117 15.72 1.50 5.01
N LYS A 118 15.02 0.48 4.51
CA LYS A 118 15.04 0.13 3.09
C LYS A 118 14.47 1.26 2.24
N ALA A 119 13.32 1.79 2.61
CA ALA A 119 12.67 2.87 1.90
C ALA A 119 13.52 4.17 1.93
N GLU A 120 14.05 4.55 3.10
CA GLU A 120 14.91 5.71 3.26
C GLU A 120 16.21 5.59 2.44
N SER A 121 16.83 4.41 2.40
CA SER A 121 18.02 4.16 1.58
C SER A 121 17.79 4.37 0.08
N LEU A 122 16.53 4.33 -0.37
CA LEU A 122 16.07 4.57 -1.73
C LEU A 122 15.49 5.98 -1.91
N ASN A 123 15.67 6.85 -0.91
CA ASN A 123 15.15 8.23 -0.85
C ASN A 123 13.61 8.27 -0.94
N CYS A 124 12.93 7.27 -0.39
CA CYS A 124 11.48 7.28 -0.23
C CYS A 124 11.07 7.98 1.07
N ARG A 125 9.92 8.64 1.06
CA ARG A 125 9.30 9.32 2.21
C ARG A 125 8.12 8.55 2.79
N ALA A 126 7.74 7.46 2.14
CA ALA A 126 6.69 6.58 2.61
C ALA A 126 6.98 5.13 2.23
N ALA A 127 6.42 4.18 3.00
CA ALA A 127 6.36 2.77 2.67
C ALA A 127 4.91 2.25 2.76
N PHE A 128 4.44 1.66 1.66
CA PHE A 128 3.15 0.98 1.58
C PHE A 128 3.41 -0.53 1.57
N PHE A 129 2.82 -1.27 2.51
CA PHE A 129 3.10 -2.70 2.68
C PHE A 129 1.86 -3.47 3.17
N GLY A 130 1.87 -4.80 3.04
CA GLY A 130 0.82 -5.71 3.47
C GLY A 130 1.32 -6.69 4.53
N HIS A 131 1.07 -7.99 4.33
CA HIS A 131 1.60 -9.14 5.06
C HIS A 131 1.17 -9.27 6.53
N THR A 132 1.05 -8.20 7.30
CA THR A 132 0.64 -8.26 8.71
C THR A 132 -0.85 -8.52 8.88
N HIS A 133 -1.65 -8.19 7.86
CA HIS A 133 -3.12 -8.18 7.89
C HIS A 133 -3.70 -7.21 8.95
N ILE A 134 -2.88 -6.32 9.47
CA ILE A 134 -3.25 -5.31 10.46
C ILE A 134 -3.23 -3.94 9.78
N PRO A 135 -4.36 -3.24 9.69
CA PRO A 135 -4.40 -1.91 9.09
C PRO A 135 -3.61 -0.90 9.94
N LEU A 136 -2.82 -0.09 9.26
CA LEU A 136 -1.97 0.94 9.84
C LEU A 136 -1.87 2.12 8.90
N PHE A 137 -2.05 3.34 9.41
CA PHE A 137 -1.55 4.55 8.82
C PHE A 137 -0.88 5.39 9.91
N ALA A 138 0.41 5.63 9.77
CA ALA A 138 1.20 6.31 10.78
C ALA A 138 2.23 7.24 10.13
N GLU A 139 2.59 8.30 10.85
CA GLU A 139 3.60 9.27 10.44
C GLU A 139 4.56 9.53 11.61
N ALA A 140 5.87 9.54 11.33
CA ALA A 140 6.88 10.03 12.25
C ALA A 140 8.00 10.73 11.48
N GLU A 141 8.32 11.94 11.93
CA GLU A 141 9.44 12.73 11.41
C GLU A 141 9.39 12.94 9.89
N GLY A 142 8.16 13.00 9.32
CA GLY A 142 7.94 13.18 7.88
C GLY A 142 8.02 11.90 7.05
N PHE A 143 8.20 10.72 7.69
CA PHE A 143 8.10 9.41 7.05
C PHE A 143 6.75 8.77 7.33
N TYR A 144 6.14 8.17 6.31
CA TYR A 144 4.79 7.59 6.40
C TYR A 144 4.82 6.07 6.21
N LEU A 145 4.02 5.38 7.02
CA LEU A 145 3.75 3.94 6.88
C LEU A 145 2.26 3.73 6.58
N LEU A 146 1.96 2.94 5.54
CA LEU A 146 0.60 2.54 5.22
C LEU A 146 0.51 1.03 5.02
N ASN A 147 -0.35 0.39 5.79
CA ASN A 147 -0.81 -0.98 5.56
C ASN A 147 -2.34 -0.96 5.49
N PRO A 148 -2.96 -1.42 4.39
CA PRO A 148 -4.42 -1.41 4.27
C PRO A 148 -5.10 -2.50 5.14
N GLY A 149 -4.33 -3.37 5.77
CA GLY A 149 -4.80 -4.62 6.37
C GLY A 149 -5.02 -5.70 5.32
N SER A 150 -5.89 -6.64 5.61
CA SER A 150 -6.29 -7.69 4.66
C SER A 150 -7.79 -7.57 4.33
N LEU A 151 -8.12 -7.71 3.06
CA LEU A 151 -9.50 -7.70 2.62
C LEU A 151 -10.24 -9.03 2.94
N SER A 152 -9.50 -10.14 3.07
CA SER A 152 -10.11 -11.46 3.23
C SER A 152 -9.77 -12.19 4.53
N LEU A 153 -8.60 -11.94 5.09
CA LEU A 153 -8.09 -12.61 6.29
C LEU A 153 -7.65 -11.61 7.37
N PRO A 154 -8.54 -10.72 7.84
CA PRO A 154 -8.21 -9.74 8.85
C PRO A 154 -7.85 -10.41 10.18
N VAL A 155 -6.85 -9.89 10.89
CA VAL A 155 -6.41 -10.42 12.19
C VAL A 155 -7.44 -10.08 13.28
N GLY A 156 -7.64 -11.04 14.22
CA GLY A 156 -8.43 -10.79 15.42
C GLY A 156 -9.95 -10.71 15.19
N GLY A 157 -10.49 -11.39 14.18
CA GLY A 157 -11.92 -11.41 13.88
C GLY A 157 -12.47 -10.05 13.41
N ARG A 158 -11.60 -9.16 12.96
CA ARG A 158 -11.98 -7.87 12.39
C ARG A 158 -12.62 -8.05 11.01
N LYS A 159 -13.23 -6.99 10.51
CA LYS A 159 -13.76 -6.94 9.14
C LYS A 159 -12.61 -6.73 8.15
N GLY A 160 -12.80 -7.18 6.92
CA GLY A 160 -11.88 -6.89 5.82
C GLY A 160 -11.67 -5.38 5.65
N SER A 161 -10.44 -4.98 5.41
CA SER A 161 -10.05 -3.57 5.32
C SER A 161 -9.27 -3.27 4.04
N TYR A 162 -9.30 -2.00 3.67
CA TYR A 162 -8.58 -1.40 2.55
C TYR A 162 -8.25 0.05 2.90
N ALA A 163 -7.43 0.70 2.08
CA ALA A 163 -7.14 2.12 2.26
C ALA A 163 -7.42 2.92 0.99
N VAL A 164 -7.76 4.20 1.18
CA VAL A 164 -7.72 5.22 0.13
C VAL A 164 -6.68 6.25 0.55
N ALA A 165 -5.58 6.29 -0.19
CA ALA A 165 -4.54 7.29 0.02
C ALA A 165 -4.77 8.49 -0.93
N THR A 166 -4.52 9.68 -0.42
CA THR A 166 -4.58 10.94 -1.17
C THR A 166 -3.21 11.59 -1.12
N VAL A 167 -2.63 11.78 -2.29
CA VAL A 167 -1.32 12.38 -2.49
C VAL A 167 -1.49 13.76 -3.10
N LEU A 168 -0.90 14.75 -2.45
CA LEU A 168 -0.83 16.13 -2.91
C LEU A 168 0.64 16.58 -2.95
N PRO A 169 0.98 17.68 -3.65
CA PRO A 169 2.32 18.24 -3.54
C PRO A 169 2.72 18.47 -2.08
N GLY A 170 3.75 17.75 -1.64
CA GLY A 170 4.31 17.84 -0.29
C GLY A 170 3.50 17.17 0.83
N SER A 171 2.33 16.58 0.58
CA SER A 171 1.53 15.91 1.61
C SER A 171 0.97 14.55 1.18
N LEU A 172 0.85 13.64 2.16
CA LEU A 172 0.25 12.32 2.02
C LEU A 172 -0.75 12.11 3.16
N SER A 173 -1.95 11.70 2.83
CA SER A 173 -2.95 11.27 3.80
C SER A 173 -3.57 9.95 3.38
N ALA A 174 -4.11 9.17 4.32
CA ALA A 174 -4.84 7.95 3.99
C ALA A 174 -5.98 7.71 4.98
N ALA A 175 -7.06 7.13 4.47
CA ALA A 175 -8.16 6.62 5.26
C ALA A 175 -8.17 5.09 5.19
N ILE A 176 -8.16 4.43 6.36
CA ILE A 176 -8.44 3.00 6.46
C ILE A 176 -9.96 2.80 6.50
N LEU A 177 -10.46 1.96 5.61
CA LEU A 177 -11.88 1.70 5.44
C LEU A 177 -12.18 0.21 5.60
N TYR A 178 -13.37 -0.12 6.09
CA TYR A 178 -13.81 -1.50 6.30
C TYR A 178 -15.00 -1.85 5.42
N GLU A 179 -15.15 -3.14 5.07
CA GLU A 179 -16.13 -3.64 4.08
C GLU A 179 -17.56 -3.11 4.26
N ASP A 180 -18.01 -2.86 5.48
CA ASP A 180 -19.39 -2.50 5.81
C ASP A 180 -19.58 -1.01 6.13
N VAL A 181 -18.53 -0.19 6.00
CA VAL A 181 -18.63 1.24 6.35
C VAL A 181 -18.95 2.07 5.10
N GLN A 182 -20.15 2.66 5.07
CA GLN A 182 -20.59 3.56 3.99
C GLN A 182 -20.06 5.00 4.12
N GLN A 183 -19.20 5.30 5.12
CA GLN A 183 -18.65 6.65 5.34
C GLN A 183 -17.13 6.59 5.52
N VAL A 184 -16.45 7.53 4.92
CA VAL A 184 -15.00 7.74 5.09
C VAL A 184 -14.74 8.27 6.50
N PRO A 185 -14.06 7.52 7.40
CA PRO A 185 -13.67 8.07 8.70
C PRO A 185 -12.64 9.17 8.52
N LYS A 186 -12.66 10.17 9.41
CA LYS A 186 -11.56 11.15 9.52
C LYS A 186 -10.29 10.40 9.95
N THR A 187 -9.18 10.70 9.29
CA THR A 187 -7.87 10.11 9.56
C THR A 187 -7.43 10.37 11.00
N GLU A 188 -7.23 9.33 11.80
CA GLU A 188 -6.45 9.42 13.02
C GLU A 188 -4.99 9.03 12.68
N SER A 189 -4.09 10.00 12.68
CA SER A 189 -2.66 9.75 12.55
C SER A 189 -2.09 9.35 13.92
N GLY A 190 -1.65 8.10 14.04
CA GLY A 190 -0.90 7.63 15.22
C GLY A 190 0.60 7.92 15.07
N SER A 191 1.29 8.28 16.15
CA SER A 191 2.74 8.44 16.12
C SER A 191 3.45 7.08 16.08
N ILE A 192 4.35 6.87 15.11
CA ILE A 192 5.16 5.65 14.98
C ILE A 192 6.00 5.39 16.24
N LYS A 193 6.46 6.44 16.94
CA LYS A 193 7.24 6.31 18.20
C LYS A 193 6.54 5.48 19.29
N ASN A 194 5.21 5.55 19.36
CA ASN A 194 4.44 4.77 20.33
C ASN A 194 4.28 3.30 19.90
N MET A 195 4.40 3.00 18.62
CA MET A 195 4.25 1.65 18.06
C MET A 195 5.56 0.86 18.10
N LEU A 196 6.71 1.53 18.01
CA LEU A 196 8.03 0.88 18.10
C LEU A 196 8.35 0.45 19.54
N ASN A 197 7.77 1.12 20.56
CA ASN A 197 7.97 0.77 21.96
C ASN A 197 6.99 -0.30 22.49
N ASP A 198 6.00 -0.72 21.69
CA ASP A 198 4.99 -1.73 22.10
C ASP A 198 5.35 -3.15 21.61
N SER A 199 6.58 -3.36 21.10
CA SER A 199 7.08 -4.67 20.64
C SER A 199 7.19 -5.73 21.75
N ASP A 200 6.99 -5.38 23.02
CA ASP A 200 7.00 -6.31 24.16
C ASP A 200 5.64 -6.99 24.42
N ARG A 201 4.65 -6.86 23.52
CA ARG A 201 3.29 -7.38 23.72
C ARG A 201 2.81 -8.41 22.69
N PHE A 202 3.74 -9.15 22.08
CA PHE A 202 3.34 -10.31 21.26
C PHE A 202 4.10 -11.56 21.63
#